data_80e671128118ddd3ac04a4239beaa657
#
_entry.id   80e671128118ddd3ac04a4239beaa657
#
_cell.length_a   1.000
_cell.length_b   1.000
_cell.length_c   1.000
_cell.angle_alpha   90.00
_cell.angle_beta   90.00
_cell.angle_gamma   90.00
#
_symmetry.space_group_name_H-M   'P 1'
#
loop_
_entity.id
_entity.type
_entity.pdbx_description
1 polymer ?
#
loop_
_entity_poly.entity_id
_entity_poly.type
_entity_poly.pdbx_seq_one_letter_code
_entity_poly.pdbx_strand_id
1 'polypeptide(L)'
;IADNYYGTFNRLCRENGITFTAQAVGNALCIVSDPIKAKSRVDKPQGEFWPIHPDGNYDIKESSSAAHVYGKNIASAEAYTDAKYSHSIADLKTLADYAYAYGINELVICASAYQPWLDKTPGNTGGGRHYCINRNNTWWDYSTPFWEFQARCAYMMRKGTPSIDLCVYLGENAPVKILTHRLPDIPGGFDFDAFTTDALITRMSSKNNKIHLPNDMSYSMMILPRN
;
A
#
# COMPACT_ATOMS: atom_id res chain seq x y z
N ILE A 1 -3.22 19.08 7.18
CA ILE A 1 -4.05 18.08 6.49
C ILE A 1 -4.00 16.76 7.27
N ALA A 2 -2.82 16.14 7.51
CA ALA A 2 -2.71 14.84 8.15
C ALA A 2 -3.50 14.77 9.47
N ASP A 3 -3.27 15.66 10.40
CA ASP A 3 -3.91 15.65 11.71
C ASP A 3 -5.37 16.12 11.65
N ASN A 4 -5.65 17.24 10.93
CA ASN A 4 -6.97 17.86 10.93
C ASN A 4 -7.99 17.16 10.01
N TYR A 5 -7.55 16.42 9.00
CA TYR A 5 -8.43 15.64 8.11
C TYR A 5 -8.37 14.17 8.49
N TYR A 6 -7.29 13.48 8.18
CA TYR A 6 -7.17 12.03 8.43
C TYR A 6 -7.29 11.69 9.92
N GLY A 7 -6.62 12.45 10.79
CA GLY A 7 -6.67 12.23 12.24
C GLY A 7 -8.07 12.47 12.81
N THR A 8 -8.79 13.48 12.33
CA THR A 8 -10.16 13.75 12.76
C THR A 8 -11.12 12.63 12.33
N PHE A 9 -11.05 12.21 11.05
CA PHE A 9 -11.86 11.09 10.57
C PHE A 9 -11.56 9.80 11.34
N ASN A 10 -10.28 9.50 11.56
CA ASN A 10 -9.90 8.31 12.31
C ASN A 10 -10.44 8.33 13.74
N ARG A 11 -10.35 9.46 14.43
CA ARG A 11 -10.92 9.62 15.77
C ARG A 11 -12.43 9.39 15.77
N LEU A 12 -13.16 10.03 14.85
CA LEU A 12 -14.61 9.85 14.72
C LEU A 12 -15.01 8.41 14.39
N CYS A 13 -14.27 7.76 13.50
CA CYS A 13 -14.49 6.35 13.18
C CYS A 13 -14.29 5.46 14.41
N ARG A 14 -13.21 5.64 15.15
CA ARG A 14 -12.92 4.87 16.37
C ARG A 14 -13.95 5.07 17.46
N GLU A 15 -14.42 6.30 17.67
CA GLU A 15 -15.51 6.62 18.61
C GLU A 15 -16.81 5.88 18.26
N ASN A 16 -16.99 5.48 17.01
CA ASN A 16 -18.16 4.74 16.53
C ASN A 16 -17.85 3.25 16.22
N GLY A 17 -16.70 2.71 16.63
CA GLY A 17 -16.34 1.31 16.41
C GLY A 17 -16.03 0.97 14.95
N ILE A 18 -15.69 1.95 14.12
CA ILE A 18 -15.40 1.79 12.68
C ILE A 18 -13.88 1.85 12.45
N THR A 19 -13.36 0.93 11.66
CA THR A 19 -11.97 0.98 11.20
C THR A 19 -11.85 1.93 10.02
N PHE A 20 -10.93 2.88 10.09
CA PHE A 20 -10.68 3.85 9.03
C PHE A 20 -9.49 3.41 8.16
N THR A 21 -9.73 3.31 6.86
CA THR A 21 -8.70 3.13 5.83
C THR A 21 -8.75 4.30 4.86
N ALA A 22 -7.61 4.76 4.40
CA ALA A 22 -7.55 5.81 3.37
C ALA A 22 -6.22 5.78 2.61
N GLN A 23 -6.31 6.19 1.36
CA GLN A 23 -5.18 6.60 0.53
C GLN A 23 -4.85 8.08 0.81
N ALA A 24 -3.57 8.44 0.69
CA ALA A 24 -3.13 9.84 0.79
C ALA A 24 -2.72 10.40 -0.58
N VAL A 25 -2.50 9.52 -1.51
CA VAL A 25 -2.22 9.79 -2.92
C VAL A 25 -2.55 8.52 -3.69
N GLY A 26 -3.13 8.66 -4.85
CA GLY A 26 -3.25 7.58 -5.82
C GLY A 26 -2.28 7.81 -6.98
N ASN A 27 -2.05 6.80 -7.79
CA ASN A 27 -1.29 6.95 -9.01
C ASN A 27 -1.92 8.05 -9.89
N ALA A 28 -1.10 8.99 -10.35
CA ALA A 28 -1.52 10.14 -11.16
C ALA A 28 -2.52 11.13 -10.50
N LEU A 29 -2.74 11.05 -9.20
CA LEU A 29 -3.59 11.95 -8.44
C LEU A 29 -2.78 13.05 -7.71
N CYS A 30 -3.49 14.02 -7.12
CA CYS A 30 -2.87 15.05 -6.30
C CYS A 30 -2.18 14.45 -5.08
N ILE A 31 -0.93 14.82 -4.89
CA ILE A 31 -0.16 14.40 -3.73
C ILE A 31 -0.57 15.25 -2.53
N VAL A 32 -0.99 14.58 -1.46
CA VAL A 32 -1.20 15.22 -0.16
C VAL A 32 0.17 15.46 0.47
N SER A 33 0.63 16.66 0.48
CA SER A 33 1.85 17.19 1.11
C SER A 33 2.88 16.16 1.62
N ASP A 34 2.53 15.36 2.64
CA ASP A 34 3.28 14.24 3.20
C ASP A 34 2.36 12.99 3.28
N PRO A 35 2.37 12.13 2.25
CA PRO A 35 1.53 10.93 2.21
C PRO A 35 1.80 9.95 3.34
N ILE A 36 3.06 9.74 3.73
CA ILE A 36 3.43 8.82 4.81
C ILE A 36 2.84 9.31 6.14
N LYS A 37 2.96 10.60 6.43
CA LYS A 37 2.35 11.20 7.61
C LYS A 37 0.82 11.10 7.57
N ALA A 38 0.18 11.34 6.43
CA ALA A 38 -1.26 11.19 6.28
C ALA A 38 -1.70 9.73 6.50
N LYS A 39 -1.03 8.77 5.85
CA LYS A 39 -1.25 7.32 6.03
C LYS A 39 -0.98 6.85 7.46
N SER A 40 -0.10 7.52 8.20
CA SER A 40 0.13 7.20 9.62
C SER A 40 -1.07 7.51 10.51
N ARG A 41 -1.95 8.41 10.09
CA ARG A 41 -3.13 8.85 10.87
C ARG A 41 -4.38 8.00 10.67
N VAL A 42 -4.33 6.97 9.83
CA VAL A 42 -5.43 6.01 9.60
C VAL A 42 -5.15 4.68 10.29
N ASP A 43 -6.16 3.83 10.45
CA ASP A 43 -5.95 2.49 11.03
C ASP A 43 -5.22 1.57 10.05
N LYS A 44 -5.62 1.62 8.78
CA LYS A 44 -5.03 0.84 7.70
C LYS A 44 -4.51 1.79 6.61
N PRO A 45 -3.20 2.06 6.54
CA PRO A 45 -2.61 2.75 5.42
C PRO A 45 -2.91 2.02 4.12
N GLN A 46 -3.43 2.73 3.12
CA GLN A 46 -3.76 2.15 1.83
C GLN A 46 -3.02 2.87 0.71
N GLY A 47 -2.50 2.08 -0.21
CA GLY A 47 -2.00 2.52 -1.51
C GLY A 47 -2.76 1.87 -2.63
N GLU A 48 -2.22 1.93 -3.85
CA GLU A 48 -2.78 1.24 -5.01
C GLU A 48 -1.69 0.71 -5.94
N PHE A 49 -2.01 -0.36 -6.67
CA PHE A 49 -1.17 -0.83 -7.76
C PHE A 49 -1.98 -1.24 -8.99
N TRP A 50 -1.37 -1.03 -10.13
CA TRP A 50 -1.97 -1.18 -11.44
C TRP A 50 -1.18 -2.19 -12.28
N PRO A 51 -1.84 -2.92 -13.21
CA PRO A 51 -1.13 -3.83 -14.11
C PRO A 51 -0.11 -3.16 -15.02
N ILE A 52 -0.35 -1.91 -15.36
CA ILE A 52 0.48 -1.13 -16.29
C ILE A 52 0.68 0.27 -15.70
N HIS A 53 1.68 0.40 -14.82
CA HIS A 53 2.08 1.74 -14.38
C HIS A 53 3.59 1.77 -14.10
N PRO A 54 4.38 2.55 -14.84
CA PRO A 54 5.84 2.60 -14.67
C PRO A 54 6.28 3.11 -13.29
N ASP A 55 5.46 3.92 -12.63
CA ASP A 55 5.75 4.49 -11.30
C ASP A 55 4.98 3.79 -10.17
N GLY A 56 4.28 2.68 -10.46
CA GLY A 56 3.22 2.10 -9.64
C GLY A 56 3.60 1.60 -8.24
N ASN A 57 4.89 1.53 -7.94
CA ASN A 57 5.35 0.86 -6.73
C ASN A 57 5.50 1.80 -5.53
N TYR A 58 5.61 3.10 -5.78
CA TYR A 58 5.87 4.07 -4.71
C TYR A 58 4.70 4.11 -3.71
N ASP A 59 3.47 4.05 -4.16
CA ASP A 59 2.30 4.20 -3.30
C ASP A 59 2.08 3.00 -2.38
N ILE A 60 2.30 1.78 -2.87
CA ILE A 60 2.28 0.58 -2.02
C ILE A 60 3.45 0.59 -1.04
N LYS A 61 4.65 1.06 -1.45
CA LYS A 61 5.80 1.18 -0.55
C LYS A 61 5.60 2.25 0.51
N GLU A 62 4.93 3.36 0.19
CA GLU A 62 4.52 4.35 1.19
C GLU A 62 3.55 3.76 2.21
N SER A 63 2.63 2.90 1.78
CA SER A 63 1.65 2.28 2.66
C SER A 63 2.28 1.26 3.60
N SER A 64 3.15 0.38 3.10
CA SER A 64 3.89 -0.56 3.94
C SER A 64 4.85 0.16 4.89
N SER A 65 5.59 1.17 4.41
CA SER A 65 6.46 1.98 5.26
C SER A 65 5.69 2.69 6.38
N ALA A 66 4.53 3.29 6.06
CA ALA A 66 3.68 3.90 7.07
C ALA A 66 3.17 2.88 8.10
N ALA A 67 2.80 1.67 7.65
CA ALA A 67 2.39 0.60 8.57
C ALA A 67 3.53 0.18 9.49
N HIS A 68 4.69 -0.11 8.94
CA HIS A 68 5.87 -0.56 9.68
C HIS A 68 6.36 0.50 10.67
N VAL A 69 6.62 1.71 10.20
CA VAL A 69 7.16 2.82 11.00
C VAL A 69 6.21 3.22 12.12
N TYR A 70 4.90 3.19 11.89
CA TYR A 70 3.91 3.58 12.90
C TYR A 70 3.28 2.40 13.66
N GLY A 71 3.80 1.18 13.47
CA GLY A 71 3.41 0.00 14.24
C GLY A 71 1.99 -0.48 13.95
N LYS A 72 1.58 -0.42 12.68
CA LYS A 72 0.27 -0.91 12.22
C LYS A 72 0.42 -2.31 11.65
N ASN A 73 -0.53 -3.18 11.95
CA ASN A 73 -0.50 -4.58 11.52
C ASN A 73 -0.93 -4.78 10.06
N ILE A 74 -1.61 -3.80 9.47
CA ILE A 74 -2.14 -3.90 8.11
C ILE A 74 -1.58 -2.79 7.24
N ALA A 75 -0.97 -3.19 6.13
CA ALA A 75 -0.65 -2.37 4.98
C ALA A 75 -1.55 -2.81 3.83
N SER A 76 -2.50 -1.97 3.47
CA SER A 76 -3.52 -2.26 2.47
C SER A 76 -3.16 -1.68 1.11
N ALA A 77 -3.68 -2.26 0.04
CA ALA A 77 -3.62 -1.66 -1.28
C ALA A 77 -4.90 -1.91 -2.08
N GLU A 78 -5.38 -0.89 -2.78
CA GLU A 78 -6.29 -1.06 -3.90
C GLU A 78 -5.57 -1.86 -4.97
N ALA A 79 -6.13 -3.01 -5.32
CA ALA A 79 -5.45 -4.02 -6.10
C ALA A 79 -6.04 -4.16 -7.50
N TYR A 80 -5.15 -4.27 -8.48
CA TYR A 80 -5.51 -4.51 -9.87
C TYR A 80 -6.29 -3.37 -10.53
N THR A 81 -6.12 -2.14 -10.05
CA THR A 81 -6.79 -0.95 -10.59
C THR A 81 -6.59 -0.86 -12.10
N ASP A 82 -7.68 -0.72 -12.84
CA ASP A 82 -7.72 -0.72 -14.31
C ASP A 82 -7.24 -2.03 -15.00
N ALA A 83 -7.29 -3.17 -14.31
CA ALA A 83 -7.06 -4.46 -14.96
C ALA A 83 -8.10 -4.70 -16.07
N LYS A 84 -7.65 -5.25 -17.20
CA LYS A 84 -8.45 -5.48 -18.41
C LYS A 84 -8.87 -6.96 -18.52
N TYR A 85 -9.89 -7.25 -19.32
CA TYR A 85 -10.29 -8.62 -19.64
C TYR A 85 -9.18 -9.48 -20.27
N SER A 86 -8.15 -8.83 -20.82
CA SER A 86 -6.97 -9.52 -21.37
C SER A 86 -6.00 -10.04 -20.32
N HIS A 87 -6.12 -9.60 -19.06
CA HIS A 87 -5.25 -10.09 -17.99
C HIS A 87 -5.74 -11.46 -17.50
N SER A 88 -4.81 -12.40 -17.45
CA SER A 88 -5.03 -13.72 -16.90
C SER A 88 -4.90 -13.74 -15.37
N ILE A 89 -5.34 -14.81 -14.74
CA ILE A 89 -5.08 -15.07 -13.31
C ILE A 89 -3.58 -15.08 -13.00
N ALA A 90 -2.75 -15.57 -13.93
CA ALA A 90 -1.30 -15.59 -13.76
C ALA A 90 -0.72 -14.17 -13.72
N ASP A 91 -1.23 -13.27 -14.55
CA ASP A 91 -0.82 -11.85 -14.53
C ASP A 91 -1.22 -11.19 -13.21
N LEU A 92 -2.45 -11.40 -12.75
CA LEU A 92 -2.93 -10.89 -11.47
C LEU A 92 -2.12 -11.46 -10.30
N LYS A 93 -1.76 -12.75 -10.35
CA LYS A 93 -0.91 -13.37 -9.34
C LYS A 93 0.46 -12.71 -9.29
N THR A 94 1.10 -12.50 -10.42
CA THR A 94 2.42 -11.84 -10.49
C THR A 94 2.39 -10.45 -9.87
N LEU A 95 1.32 -9.67 -10.14
CA LEU A 95 1.13 -8.35 -9.55
C LEU A 95 0.94 -8.40 -8.03
N ALA A 96 0.18 -9.37 -7.53
CA ALA A 96 0.00 -9.55 -6.09
C ALA A 96 1.28 -10.00 -5.40
N ASP A 97 2.02 -10.94 -5.98
CA ASP A 97 3.32 -11.39 -5.46
C ASP A 97 4.29 -10.21 -5.32
N TYR A 98 4.27 -9.31 -6.30
CA TYR A 98 5.03 -8.07 -6.27
C TYR A 98 4.58 -7.14 -5.12
N ALA A 99 3.27 -6.92 -4.96
CA ALA A 99 2.75 -6.11 -3.88
C ALA A 99 3.09 -6.71 -2.49
N TYR A 100 3.03 -8.02 -2.34
CA TYR A 100 3.46 -8.71 -1.13
C TYR A 100 4.95 -8.52 -0.86
N ALA A 101 5.81 -8.60 -1.89
CA ALA A 101 7.25 -8.32 -1.75
C ALA A 101 7.53 -6.89 -1.28
N TYR A 102 6.64 -5.94 -1.59
CA TYR A 102 6.70 -4.56 -1.08
C TYR A 102 6.04 -4.37 0.31
N GLY A 103 5.61 -5.45 0.96
CA GLY A 103 5.09 -5.41 2.34
C GLY A 103 3.58 -5.20 2.44
N ILE A 104 2.83 -5.20 1.33
CA ILE A 104 1.37 -5.19 1.38
C ILE A 104 0.87 -6.54 1.93
N ASN A 105 -0.15 -6.49 2.78
CA ASN A 105 -0.74 -7.67 3.40
C ASN A 105 -2.27 -7.67 3.45
N GLU A 106 -2.90 -6.71 2.74
CA GLU A 106 -4.35 -6.68 2.49
C GLU A 106 -4.60 -6.13 1.08
N LEU A 107 -5.36 -6.87 0.28
CA LEU A 107 -5.78 -6.47 -1.06
C LEU A 107 -7.24 -6.06 -1.06
N VAL A 108 -7.50 -4.83 -1.51
CA VAL A 108 -8.85 -4.29 -1.76
C VAL A 108 -9.08 -4.31 -3.26
N ILE A 109 -9.88 -5.27 -3.73
CA ILE A 109 -10.00 -5.54 -5.17
C ILE A 109 -10.71 -4.40 -5.90
N CYS A 110 -10.07 -3.81 -6.87
CA CYS A 110 -10.63 -2.78 -7.76
C CYS A 110 -10.73 -3.29 -9.20
N ALA A 111 -11.92 -3.51 -9.73
CA ALA A 111 -13.19 -3.61 -9.05
C ALA A 111 -14.09 -4.57 -9.82
N SER A 112 -15.20 -4.95 -9.22
CA SER A 112 -16.23 -5.72 -9.93
C SER A 112 -17.27 -4.79 -10.55
N ALA A 113 -17.77 -5.14 -11.74
CA ALA A 113 -18.88 -4.43 -12.35
C ALA A 113 -20.19 -4.67 -11.56
N TYR A 114 -21.01 -3.65 -11.41
CA TYR A 114 -22.35 -3.82 -10.86
C TYR A 114 -23.25 -4.52 -11.88
N GLN A 115 -23.69 -5.72 -11.58
CA GLN A 115 -24.38 -6.63 -12.47
C GLN A 115 -25.66 -7.18 -11.84
N PRO A 116 -26.72 -6.35 -11.69
CA PRO A 116 -27.94 -6.77 -10.98
C PRO A 116 -28.80 -7.75 -11.78
N TRP A 117 -28.62 -7.79 -13.12
CA TRP A 117 -29.36 -8.69 -14.01
C TRP A 117 -28.48 -9.84 -14.52
N LEU A 118 -29.01 -11.03 -14.55
CA LEU A 118 -28.31 -12.22 -15.04
C LEU A 118 -28.27 -12.30 -16.56
N ASP A 119 -29.28 -11.72 -17.23
CA ASP A 119 -29.51 -11.75 -18.67
C ASP A 119 -28.91 -10.57 -19.43
N LYS A 120 -28.23 -9.65 -18.72
CA LYS A 120 -27.62 -8.44 -19.32
C LYS A 120 -26.13 -8.36 -19.03
N THR A 121 -25.38 -8.04 -20.06
CA THR A 121 -23.92 -7.84 -19.99
C THR A 121 -23.55 -6.51 -20.66
N PRO A 122 -22.44 -5.89 -20.30
CA PRO A 122 -21.46 -6.29 -19.28
C PRO A 122 -21.83 -5.87 -17.85
N GLY A 123 -22.92 -5.15 -17.65
CA GLY A 123 -23.24 -4.44 -16.41
C GLY A 123 -22.72 -3.01 -16.41
N ASN A 124 -22.70 -2.37 -15.24
CA ASN A 124 -22.12 -1.03 -15.08
C ASN A 124 -20.60 -1.13 -14.91
N THR A 125 -19.86 -0.75 -15.96
CA THR A 125 -18.39 -0.83 -16.02
C THR A 125 -17.68 0.47 -15.63
N GLY A 126 -18.39 1.41 -14.98
CA GLY A 126 -17.76 2.64 -14.49
C GLY A 126 -17.24 3.59 -15.57
N GLY A 127 -18.02 3.76 -16.67
CA GLY A 127 -17.68 4.76 -17.69
C GLY A 127 -16.51 4.37 -18.60
N GLY A 128 -16.35 3.09 -18.92
CA GLY A 128 -15.29 2.58 -19.81
C GLY A 128 -14.06 2.04 -19.08
N ARG A 129 -14.00 2.12 -17.76
CA ARG A 129 -13.09 1.30 -16.97
C ARG A 129 -13.59 -0.13 -17.02
N HIS A 130 -12.84 -0.99 -17.68
CA HIS A 130 -13.22 -2.38 -17.92
C HIS A 130 -12.99 -3.21 -16.65
N TYR A 131 -13.86 -3.06 -15.65
CA TYR A 131 -13.79 -3.88 -14.44
C TYR A 131 -13.90 -5.36 -14.80
N CYS A 132 -12.75 -6.02 -14.91
CA CYS A 132 -12.66 -7.38 -15.44
C CYS A 132 -12.86 -8.47 -14.39
N ILE A 133 -12.90 -8.11 -13.11
CA ILE A 133 -13.06 -9.07 -12.02
C ILE A 133 -14.55 -9.29 -11.77
N ASN A 134 -15.15 -10.07 -12.65
CA ASN A 134 -16.58 -10.35 -12.63
C ASN A 134 -16.92 -11.61 -13.45
N ARG A 135 -18.18 -12.06 -13.37
CA ARG A 135 -18.68 -13.29 -14.01
C ARG A 135 -18.62 -13.33 -15.54
N ASN A 136 -18.38 -12.20 -16.21
CA ASN A 136 -18.25 -12.19 -17.68
C ASN A 136 -16.81 -12.51 -18.11
N ASN A 137 -15.87 -12.59 -17.18
CA ASN A 137 -14.51 -12.99 -17.49
C ASN A 137 -14.43 -14.52 -17.62
N THR A 138 -13.74 -15.00 -18.65
CA THR A 138 -13.65 -16.42 -18.98
C THR A 138 -13.03 -17.29 -17.88
N TRP A 139 -12.20 -16.71 -17.01
CA TRP A 139 -11.58 -17.42 -15.90
C TRP A 139 -12.38 -17.33 -14.58
N TRP A 140 -13.48 -16.56 -14.52
CA TRP A 140 -14.20 -16.28 -13.28
C TRP A 140 -14.65 -17.54 -12.53
N ASP A 141 -15.27 -18.48 -13.24
CA ASP A 141 -15.78 -19.72 -12.64
C ASP A 141 -14.67 -20.61 -12.07
N TYR A 142 -13.44 -20.40 -12.50
CA TYR A 142 -12.25 -21.14 -12.06
C TYR A 142 -11.38 -20.35 -11.08
N SER A 143 -11.80 -19.17 -10.65
CA SER A 143 -10.97 -18.23 -9.88
C SER A 143 -10.90 -18.53 -8.37
N THR A 144 -11.78 -19.38 -7.83
CA THR A 144 -11.83 -19.67 -6.39
C THR A 144 -10.46 -20.06 -5.80
N PRO A 145 -9.67 -20.98 -6.39
CA PRO A 145 -8.36 -21.32 -5.84
C PRO A 145 -7.37 -20.16 -5.81
N PHE A 146 -7.48 -19.24 -6.76
CA PHE A 146 -6.69 -18.03 -6.78
C PHE A 146 -7.01 -17.10 -5.60
N TRP A 147 -8.29 -16.84 -5.34
CA TRP A 147 -8.71 -15.99 -4.23
C TRP A 147 -8.37 -16.60 -2.87
N GLU A 148 -8.51 -17.92 -2.74
CA GLU A 148 -8.08 -18.64 -1.55
C GLU A 148 -6.56 -18.57 -1.34
N PHE A 149 -5.78 -18.66 -2.42
CA PHE A 149 -4.32 -18.47 -2.36
C PHE A 149 -3.99 -17.05 -1.88
N GLN A 150 -4.63 -16.01 -2.44
CA GLN A 150 -4.43 -14.62 -2.02
C GLN A 150 -4.77 -14.42 -0.52
N ALA A 151 -5.88 -14.99 -0.06
CA ALA A 151 -6.29 -14.92 1.34
C ALA A 151 -5.24 -15.57 2.27
N ARG A 152 -4.69 -16.73 1.88
CA ARG A 152 -3.62 -17.39 2.63
C ARG A 152 -2.33 -16.58 2.65
N CYS A 153 -1.92 -16.01 1.53
CA CYS A 153 -0.76 -15.11 1.46
C CYS A 153 -0.95 -13.90 2.38
N ALA A 154 -2.07 -13.19 2.26
CA ALA A 154 -2.37 -12.04 3.09
C ALA A 154 -2.39 -12.41 4.60
N TYR A 155 -2.94 -13.56 4.95
CA TYR A 155 -2.91 -14.05 6.34
C TYR A 155 -1.49 -14.29 6.84
N MET A 156 -0.65 -14.95 6.05
CA MET A 156 0.74 -15.25 6.42
C MET A 156 1.57 -13.97 6.54
N MET A 157 1.40 -13.02 5.63
CA MET A 157 2.10 -11.74 5.65
C MET A 157 1.74 -10.86 6.86
N ARG A 158 0.63 -11.13 7.54
CA ARG A 158 0.24 -10.46 8.81
C ARG A 158 0.83 -11.12 10.04
N LYS A 159 1.59 -12.20 9.89
CA LYS A 159 2.22 -12.91 11.01
C LYS A 159 3.67 -12.48 11.15
N GLY A 160 4.05 -12.17 12.38
CA GLY A 160 5.40 -11.74 12.68
C GLY A 160 5.63 -10.23 12.48
N THR A 161 6.88 -9.85 12.64
CA THR A 161 7.35 -8.46 12.47
C THR A 161 8.18 -8.38 11.19
N PRO A 162 8.00 -7.36 10.35
CA PRO A 162 8.83 -7.16 9.16
C PRO A 162 10.32 -7.06 9.53
N SER A 163 11.18 -7.72 8.76
CA SER A 163 12.63 -7.66 8.93
C SER A 163 13.23 -6.86 7.78
N ILE A 164 13.49 -5.58 8.03
CA ILE A 164 13.98 -4.62 7.04
C ILE A 164 15.22 -3.93 7.62
N ASP A 165 16.33 -3.96 6.88
CA ASP A 165 17.60 -3.44 7.36
C ASP A 165 17.77 -1.94 7.18
N LEU A 166 17.12 -1.37 6.17
CA LEU A 166 17.34 0.01 5.75
C LEU A 166 16.13 0.88 6.04
N CYS A 167 16.38 2.13 6.43
CA CYS A 167 15.36 3.17 6.41
C CYS A 167 15.84 4.39 5.62
N VAL A 168 14.93 4.99 4.86
CA VAL A 168 15.23 6.12 3.96
C VAL A 168 14.50 7.36 4.45
N TYR A 169 15.25 8.38 4.81
CA TYR A 169 14.71 9.68 5.14
C TYR A 169 14.40 10.46 3.86
N LEU A 170 13.14 10.85 3.68
CA LEU A 170 12.68 11.55 2.47
C LEU A 170 12.86 13.07 2.52
N GLY A 171 13.29 13.62 3.65
CA GLY A 171 13.44 15.06 3.84
C GLY A 171 12.14 15.75 4.29
N GLU A 172 12.15 17.10 4.23
CA GLU A 172 11.04 17.97 4.69
C GLU A 172 10.30 18.68 3.55
N ASN A 173 10.67 18.41 2.30
CA ASN A 173 10.03 19.04 1.15
C ASN A 173 8.55 18.64 1.05
N ALA A 174 7.72 19.54 0.52
CA ALA A 174 6.32 19.28 0.21
C ALA A 174 6.05 19.65 -1.26
N PRO A 175 5.44 18.76 -2.05
CA PRO A 175 5.05 17.39 -1.69
C PRO A 175 6.26 16.43 -1.60
N VAL A 176 6.18 15.47 -0.71
CA VAL A 176 7.17 14.40 -0.57
C VAL A 176 6.53 13.05 -0.95
N LYS A 177 7.20 12.28 -1.79
CA LYS A 177 6.81 10.90 -2.13
C LYS A 177 8.03 10.04 -2.42
N ILE A 178 7.87 8.72 -2.34
CA ILE A 178 8.91 7.79 -2.72
C ILE A 178 9.05 7.81 -4.26
N LEU A 179 10.00 8.57 -4.76
CA LEU A 179 10.34 8.60 -6.18
C LEU A 179 11.60 7.77 -6.38
N THR A 180 11.48 6.65 -7.07
CA THR A 180 12.60 5.71 -7.29
C THR A 180 13.84 6.39 -7.87
N HIS A 181 13.66 7.33 -8.80
CA HIS A 181 14.76 8.08 -9.41
C HIS A 181 15.43 9.13 -8.48
N ARG A 182 14.84 9.43 -7.33
CA ARG A 182 15.38 10.34 -6.30
C ARG A 182 15.93 9.59 -5.09
N LEU A 183 15.65 8.29 -4.99
CA LEU A 183 16.25 7.48 -3.95
C LEU A 183 17.73 7.23 -4.30
N PRO A 184 18.61 7.13 -3.31
CA PRO A 184 19.91 6.51 -3.49
C PRO A 184 19.75 5.09 -4.03
N ASP A 185 20.75 4.59 -4.73
CA ASP A 185 20.73 3.21 -5.20
C ASP A 185 20.68 2.27 -3.98
N ILE A 186 19.58 1.56 -3.84
CA ILE A 186 19.44 0.50 -2.83
C ILE A 186 20.12 -0.76 -3.40
N PRO A 187 21.11 -1.32 -2.73
CA PRO A 187 21.77 -2.54 -3.21
C PRO A 187 20.76 -3.67 -3.38
N GLY A 188 20.93 -4.49 -4.41
CA GLY A 188 20.10 -5.68 -4.63
C GLY A 188 20.13 -6.61 -3.42
N GLY A 189 18.96 -7.15 -3.06
CA GLY A 189 18.79 -8.01 -1.88
C GLY A 189 18.42 -7.29 -0.58
N PHE A 190 18.38 -5.96 -0.58
CA PHE A 190 17.91 -5.17 0.57
C PHE A 190 16.55 -4.55 0.29
N ASP A 191 15.72 -4.52 1.32
CA ASP A 191 14.47 -3.75 1.35
C ASP A 191 14.63 -2.55 2.29
N PHE A 192 13.70 -1.58 2.19
CA PHE A 192 13.74 -0.36 2.98
C PHE A 192 12.34 0.08 3.39
N ASP A 193 12.26 0.81 4.50
CA ASP A 193 11.11 1.65 4.81
C ASP A 193 11.45 3.12 4.63
N ALA A 194 10.53 3.87 4.04
CA ALA A 194 10.67 5.32 3.92
C ALA A 194 9.95 6.03 5.06
N PHE A 195 10.46 7.18 5.46
CA PHE A 195 9.88 7.98 6.53
C PHE A 195 10.18 9.47 6.34
N THR A 196 9.41 10.30 7.03
CA THR A 196 9.55 11.76 7.04
C THR A 196 9.88 12.28 8.44
N THR A 197 10.09 13.57 8.58
CA THR A 197 10.50 14.21 9.84
C THR A 197 9.59 13.88 11.02
N ASP A 198 8.28 13.73 10.79
CA ASP A 198 7.34 13.33 11.86
C ASP A 198 7.80 12.04 12.57
N ALA A 199 8.12 11.01 11.81
CA ALA A 199 8.59 9.73 12.36
C ALA A 199 9.99 9.85 12.99
N LEU A 200 10.89 10.59 12.36
CA LEU A 200 12.26 10.81 12.89
C LEU A 200 12.22 11.35 14.31
N ILE A 201 11.40 12.38 14.53
CA ILE A 201 11.35 13.08 15.84
C ILE A 201 10.49 12.32 16.86
N THR A 202 9.41 11.68 16.43
CA THR A 202 8.41 11.14 17.37
C THR A 202 8.54 9.65 17.63
N ARG A 203 9.28 8.91 16.79
CA ARG A 203 9.28 7.45 16.85
C ARG A 203 10.65 6.80 16.88
N MET A 204 11.68 7.47 16.35
CA MET A 204 12.99 6.85 16.21
C MET A 204 13.91 7.14 17.40
N SER A 205 14.67 6.15 17.79
CA SER A 205 15.73 6.28 18.80
C SER A 205 16.95 5.48 18.36
N SER A 206 18.16 5.88 18.82
CA SER A 206 19.39 5.16 18.53
C SER A 206 19.85 4.39 19.76
N LYS A 207 20.11 3.10 19.61
CA LYS A 207 20.65 2.22 20.65
C LYS A 207 21.41 1.06 20.02
N ASN A 208 22.57 0.69 20.59
CA ASN A 208 23.36 -0.47 20.14
C ASN A 208 23.65 -0.45 18.63
N ASN A 209 24.04 0.69 18.08
CA ASN A 209 24.32 0.91 16.66
C ASN A 209 23.14 0.57 15.71
N LYS A 210 21.91 0.61 16.22
CA LYS A 210 20.69 0.44 15.45
C LYS A 210 19.72 1.60 15.70
N ILE A 211 18.84 1.81 14.76
CA ILE A 211 17.71 2.75 14.85
C ILE A 211 16.49 1.94 15.24
N HIS A 212 15.92 2.22 16.40
CA HIS A 212 14.80 1.49 16.96
C HIS A 212 13.49 2.25 16.83
N LEU A 213 12.42 1.50 16.60
CA LEU A 213 11.03 1.94 16.68
C LEU A 213 10.34 1.37 17.92
N PRO A 214 9.25 1.99 18.41
CA PRO A 214 8.53 1.51 19.60
C PRO A 214 7.83 0.14 19.43
N ASN A 215 7.71 -0.36 18.23
CA ASN A 215 7.05 -1.63 17.87
C ASN A 215 8.05 -2.78 17.63
N ASP A 216 9.17 -2.76 18.30
CA ASP A 216 10.24 -3.76 18.24
C ASP A 216 10.95 -3.89 16.87
N MET A 217 10.63 -3.05 15.92
CA MET A 217 11.40 -2.97 14.67
C MET A 217 12.70 -2.18 14.88
N SER A 218 13.71 -2.52 14.12
CA SER A 218 14.97 -1.77 14.08
C SER A 218 15.61 -1.82 12.71
N TYR A 219 16.31 -0.73 12.37
CA TYR A 219 17.08 -0.62 11.13
C TYR A 219 18.57 -0.57 11.44
N SER A 220 19.38 -1.15 10.58
CA SER A 220 20.84 -1.15 10.68
C SER A 220 21.45 0.11 10.06
N MET A 221 20.77 0.76 9.11
CA MET A 221 21.27 1.93 8.41
C MET A 221 20.15 2.89 8.03
N MET A 222 20.44 4.18 8.15
CA MET A 222 19.61 5.28 7.64
C MET A 222 20.28 5.87 6.39
N ILE A 223 19.51 5.97 5.32
CA ILE A 223 19.92 6.63 4.09
C ILE A 223 19.32 8.03 4.06
N LEU A 224 20.17 9.02 3.82
CA LEU A 224 19.76 10.42 3.72
C LEU A 224 19.53 10.82 2.25
N PRO A 225 18.66 11.79 1.97
CA PRO A 225 18.46 12.29 0.61
C PRO A 225 19.75 12.85 0.02
N ARG A 226 19.91 12.72 -1.28
CA ARG A 226 20.98 13.43 -2.02
C ARG A 226 20.64 14.93 -2.04
N ASN A 227 21.61 15.77 -1.72
CA ASN A 227 21.50 17.23 -1.84
C ASN A 227 21.43 17.65 -3.31
#